data_f96756ac9e5389997891c41a9b5d82c2
#
_entry.id   f96756ac9e5389997891c41a9b5d82c2
#
_cell.length_a   1.000
_cell.length_b   1.000
_cell.length_c   1.000
_cell.angle_alpha   90.00
_cell.angle_beta   90.00
_cell.angle_gamma   90.00
#
_symmetry.space_group_name_H-M   'P 1'
#
loop_
_entity.id
_entity.type
_entity.pdbx_description
1 polymer ?
#
loop_
_entity_poly.entity_id
_entity_poly.type
_entity_poly.pdbx_seq_one_letter_code
_entity_poly.pdbx_strand_id
1 'polypeptide(L)'
;MEKIINDAWENRAKVDGNSDKSILQAISETIKKVDKGEIRVAEKKGNEWIVHQWIKKAILLSFKTNEMQTLAGPYATWWDKVKGKTAGWGRAEFKEANFRMVPNGVVRHGSYIAKNVVLMPSFVNVGAYVDEGTMIDTWASVGSCAQVGKNCHVSGGAGIGGVLEPMQANPTIIEDNCFIGARSEIVEGVIVGEGSVISMGVFIGQSTKIINRETGETIYGKIPPYSVVVPGSLPDQNGKGPGLYCAVIVKTVDEKTRSKTSINDLLRD
;
A
#
# COMPACT_ATOMS: atom_id res chain seq x y z
N MET A 1 -19.33 16.28 1.90
CA MET A 1 -18.25 15.85 1.00
C MET A 1 -18.56 14.49 0.39
N GLU A 2 -18.70 13.43 1.17
CA GLU A 2 -18.97 12.05 0.69
C GLU A 2 -20.19 11.96 -0.25
N LYS A 3 -21.35 12.58 0.14
CA LYS A 3 -22.53 12.60 -0.70
C LYS A 3 -22.27 13.23 -2.07
N ILE A 4 -21.59 14.39 -2.12
CA ILE A 4 -21.26 15.08 -3.37
C ILE A 4 -20.38 14.19 -4.28
N ILE A 5 -19.38 13.50 -3.70
CA ILE A 5 -18.52 12.59 -4.45
C ILE A 5 -19.30 11.39 -4.98
N ASN A 6 -20.18 10.78 -4.17
CA ASN A 6 -21.00 9.67 -4.62
C ASN A 6 -21.96 10.08 -5.74
N ASP A 7 -22.63 11.22 -5.60
CA ASP A 7 -23.55 11.76 -6.64
C ASP A 7 -22.79 12.08 -7.95
N ALA A 8 -21.59 12.67 -7.85
CA ALA A 8 -20.71 12.94 -8.99
C ALA A 8 -20.23 11.63 -9.65
N TRP A 9 -19.97 10.58 -8.86
CA TRP A 9 -19.53 9.29 -9.37
C TRP A 9 -20.62 8.59 -10.22
N GLU A 10 -21.87 8.67 -9.80
CA GLU A 10 -22.98 8.10 -10.60
C GLU A 10 -23.10 8.79 -11.97
N ASN A 11 -22.72 10.07 -12.06
CA ASN A 11 -22.71 10.86 -13.27
C ASN A 11 -21.29 11.06 -13.88
N ARG A 12 -20.33 10.20 -13.51
CA ARG A 12 -18.91 10.35 -13.84
C ARG A 12 -18.57 10.49 -15.32
N ALA A 13 -19.45 10.04 -16.21
CA ALA A 13 -19.26 10.24 -17.65
C ALA A 13 -19.26 11.73 -18.05
N LYS A 14 -19.98 12.56 -17.28
CA LYS A 14 -20.14 14.02 -17.51
C LYS A 14 -19.20 14.87 -16.64
N VAL A 15 -18.43 14.25 -15.74
CA VAL A 15 -17.51 14.97 -14.87
C VAL A 15 -16.20 15.23 -15.60
N ASP A 16 -15.79 16.49 -15.62
CA ASP A 16 -14.53 17.00 -16.19
C ASP A 16 -14.06 18.27 -15.45
N GLY A 17 -13.02 18.95 -15.97
CA GLY A 17 -12.47 20.18 -15.39
C GLY A 17 -13.43 21.39 -15.39
N ASN A 18 -14.54 21.33 -16.12
CA ASN A 18 -15.56 22.38 -16.20
C ASN A 18 -16.82 22.07 -15.38
N SER A 19 -16.80 20.98 -14.62
CA SER A 19 -17.92 20.60 -13.74
C SER A 19 -18.20 21.65 -12.67
N ASP A 20 -19.36 21.57 -12.02
CA ASP A 20 -19.76 22.51 -10.97
C ASP A 20 -18.67 22.72 -9.92
N LYS A 21 -18.48 23.96 -9.49
CA LYS A 21 -17.47 24.34 -8.49
C LYS A 21 -17.57 23.52 -7.21
N SER A 22 -18.78 23.17 -6.77
CA SER A 22 -19.00 22.35 -5.58
C SER A 22 -18.43 20.93 -5.74
N ILE A 23 -18.52 20.33 -6.93
CA ILE A 23 -17.96 19.02 -7.25
C ILE A 23 -16.43 19.10 -7.28
N LEU A 24 -15.87 20.08 -8.03
CA LEU A 24 -14.43 20.28 -8.13
C LEU A 24 -13.79 20.55 -6.75
N GLN A 25 -14.44 21.37 -5.93
CA GLN A 25 -14.01 21.65 -4.56
C GLN A 25 -14.05 20.39 -3.69
N ALA A 26 -15.14 19.61 -3.72
CA ALA A 26 -15.25 18.38 -2.93
C ALA A 26 -14.16 17.37 -3.30
N ILE A 27 -13.85 17.22 -4.60
CA ILE A 27 -12.76 16.36 -5.08
C ILE A 27 -11.42 16.88 -4.54
N SER A 28 -11.10 18.15 -4.78
CA SER A 28 -9.82 18.75 -4.36
C SER A 28 -9.60 18.68 -2.85
N GLU A 29 -10.63 18.99 -2.05
CA GLU A 29 -10.54 18.92 -0.59
C GLU A 29 -10.38 17.48 -0.09
N THR A 30 -11.03 16.49 -0.75
CA THR A 30 -10.83 15.08 -0.41
C THR A 30 -9.38 14.68 -0.63
N ILE A 31 -8.81 15.01 -1.79
CA ILE A 31 -7.40 14.70 -2.09
C ILE A 31 -6.45 15.39 -1.10
N LYS A 32 -6.69 16.64 -0.75
CA LYS A 32 -5.90 17.37 0.27
C LYS A 32 -5.95 16.71 1.64
N LYS A 33 -7.12 16.24 2.06
CA LYS A 33 -7.29 15.53 3.34
C LYS A 33 -6.59 14.18 3.35
N VAL A 34 -6.67 13.43 2.25
CA VAL A 34 -5.91 12.19 2.09
C VAL A 34 -4.40 12.47 2.13
N ASP A 35 -3.93 13.50 1.43
CA ASP A 35 -2.52 13.91 1.41
C ASP A 35 -1.98 14.26 2.79
N LYS A 36 -2.82 14.82 3.66
CA LYS A 36 -2.48 15.17 5.05
C LYS A 36 -2.69 14.03 6.05
N GLY A 37 -3.28 12.90 5.64
CA GLY A 37 -3.64 11.81 6.54
C GLY A 37 -4.83 12.10 7.46
N GLU A 38 -5.59 13.18 7.21
CA GLU A 38 -6.81 13.50 7.97
C GLU A 38 -7.93 12.49 7.70
N ILE A 39 -7.93 11.90 6.53
CA ILE A 39 -8.77 10.77 6.12
C ILE A 39 -7.93 9.77 5.34
N ARG A 40 -8.33 8.51 5.35
CA ARG A 40 -7.62 7.46 4.62
C ARG A 40 -8.59 6.48 3.93
N VAL A 41 -8.11 5.80 2.89
CA VAL A 41 -8.94 4.88 2.09
C VAL A 41 -9.45 3.70 2.89
N ALA A 42 -8.67 3.20 3.84
CA ALA A 42 -9.14 2.20 4.79
C ALA A 42 -8.60 2.48 6.18
N GLU A 43 -9.41 2.22 7.20
CA GLU A 43 -9.05 2.36 8.61
C GLU A 43 -9.48 1.13 9.41
N LYS A 44 -8.71 0.81 10.45
CA LYS A 44 -9.03 -0.31 11.35
C LYS A 44 -10.00 0.18 12.43
N LYS A 45 -11.15 -0.49 12.58
CA LYS A 45 -12.11 -0.29 13.67
C LYS A 45 -12.30 -1.60 14.42
N GLY A 46 -11.79 -1.65 15.64
CA GLY A 46 -11.67 -2.92 16.35
C GLY A 46 -10.77 -3.89 15.59
N ASN A 47 -11.28 -5.05 15.24
CA ASN A 47 -10.54 -6.07 14.48
C ASN A 47 -10.81 -6.06 12.96
N GLU A 48 -11.60 -5.12 12.47
CA GLU A 48 -12.01 -5.07 11.08
C GLU A 48 -11.44 -3.85 10.35
N TRP A 49 -11.12 -4.02 9.08
CA TRP A 49 -10.75 -2.94 8.19
C TRP A 49 -11.97 -2.44 7.44
N ILE A 50 -12.29 -1.15 7.62
CA ILE A 50 -13.37 -0.47 6.94
C ILE A 50 -12.80 0.29 5.75
N VAL A 51 -13.32 0.02 4.55
CA VAL A 51 -12.89 0.66 3.32
C VAL A 51 -13.87 1.77 2.94
N HIS A 52 -13.35 2.99 2.81
CA HIS A 52 -14.08 4.18 2.41
C HIS A 52 -14.09 4.31 0.88
N GLN A 53 -14.97 3.59 0.21
CA GLN A 53 -15.04 3.55 -1.26
C GLN A 53 -15.24 4.94 -1.89
N TRP A 54 -15.91 5.87 -1.20
CA TRP A 54 -16.10 7.22 -1.67
C TRP A 54 -14.78 8.00 -1.86
N ILE A 55 -13.74 7.70 -1.07
CA ILE A 55 -12.41 8.29 -1.22
C ILE A 55 -11.75 7.77 -2.51
N LYS A 56 -11.86 6.49 -2.83
CA LYS A 56 -11.40 5.94 -4.11
C LYS A 56 -12.11 6.59 -5.30
N LYS A 57 -13.43 6.79 -5.19
CA LYS A 57 -14.21 7.52 -6.20
C LYS A 57 -13.68 8.94 -6.39
N ALA A 58 -13.36 9.66 -5.31
CA ALA A 58 -12.78 11.00 -5.40
C ALA A 58 -11.42 10.99 -6.10
N ILE A 59 -10.57 10.01 -5.82
CA ILE A 59 -9.27 9.85 -6.49
C ILE A 59 -9.48 9.63 -8.01
N LEU A 60 -10.37 8.74 -8.40
CA LEU A 60 -10.67 8.48 -9.81
C LEU A 60 -11.28 9.70 -10.52
N LEU A 61 -12.17 10.41 -9.84
CA LEU A 61 -12.73 11.66 -10.37
C LEU A 61 -11.65 12.74 -10.54
N SER A 62 -10.64 12.80 -9.66
CA SER A 62 -9.56 13.77 -9.78
C SER A 62 -8.75 13.61 -11.08
N PHE A 63 -8.58 12.39 -11.58
CA PHE A 63 -7.95 12.18 -12.88
C PHE A 63 -8.78 12.69 -14.06
N LYS A 64 -10.09 12.85 -13.90
CA LYS A 64 -10.97 13.40 -14.92
C LYS A 64 -11.02 14.93 -14.87
N THR A 65 -10.92 15.50 -13.67
CA THR A 65 -11.01 16.96 -13.45
C THR A 65 -9.68 17.68 -13.55
N ASN A 66 -8.55 16.96 -13.38
CA ASN A 66 -7.23 17.53 -13.55
C ASN A 66 -6.79 17.46 -15.01
N GLU A 67 -6.21 18.55 -15.49
CA GLU A 67 -5.57 18.59 -16.79
C GLU A 67 -4.16 17.99 -16.75
N MET A 68 -3.69 17.55 -17.91
CA MET A 68 -2.30 17.18 -18.10
C MET A 68 -1.42 18.43 -17.97
N GLN A 69 -0.31 18.30 -17.27
CA GLN A 69 0.62 19.40 -17.04
C GLN A 69 2.08 18.94 -17.16
N THR A 70 2.91 19.88 -17.56
CA THR A 70 4.36 19.67 -17.56
C THR A 70 4.89 19.76 -16.13
N LEU A 71 5.59 18.73 -15.68
CA LEU A 71 6.23 18.68 -14.38
C LEU A 71 7.75 18.65 -14.58
N ALA A 72 8.41 19.75 -14.25
CA ALA A 72 9.86 19.89 -14.38
C ALA A 72 10.59 19.23 -13.20
N GLY A 73 11.69 18.56 -13.50
CA GLY A 73 12.59 17.97 -12.51
C GLY A 73 14.06 18.18 -12.88
N PRO A 74 14.99 17.72 -12.04
CA PRO A 74 16.42 18.04 -12.18
C PRO A 74 17.08 17.37 -13.40
N TYR A 75 16.50 16.31 -13.95
CA TYR A 75 17.07 15.52 -15.05
C TYR A 75 16.05 15.11 -16.12
N ALA A 76 14.77 15.43 -15.92
CA ALA A 76 13.71 15.13 -16.87
C ALA A 76 12.53 16.08 -16.72
N THR A 77 11.67 16.06 -17.71
CA THR A 77 10.35 16.70 -17.70
C THR A 77 9.31 15.62 -17.90
N TRP A 78 8.28 15.63 -17.08
CA TRP A 78 7.19 14.65 -17.13
C TRP A 78 5.90 15.32 -17.60
N TRP A 79 4.97 14.50 -18.06
CA TRP A 79 3.64 14.92 -18.50
C TRP A 79 2.59 14.10 -17.75
N ASP A 80 1.99 14.65 -16.70
CA ASP A 80 1.04 13.94 -15.85
C ASP A 80 -0.01 14.88 -15.25
N LYS A 81 -1.08 14.32 -14.73
CA LYS A 81 -2.18 14.99 -14.04
C LYS A 81 -1.91 15.21 -12.56
N VAL A 82 -1.00 14.47 -11.96
CA VAL A 82 -0.74 14.47 -10.51
C VAL A 82 0.71 14.84 -10.25
N LYS A 83 0.90 15.99 -9.62
CA LYS A 83 2.23 16.44 -9.19
C LYS A 83 2.82 15.56 -8.09
N GLY A 84 4.12 15.64 -7.89
CA GLY A 84 4.77 15.07 -6.71
C GLY A 84 4.31 15.75 -5.42
N LYS A 85 4.18 14.99 -4.34
CA LYS A 85 3.82 15.51 -3.00
C LYS A 85 4.77 16.61 -2.55
N THR A 86 6.07 16.42 -2.78
CA THR A 86 7.13 17.33 -2.36
C THR A 86 7.49 18.40 -3.40
N ALA A 87 6.67 18.55 -4.47
CA ALA A 87 6.91 19.56 -5.49
C ALA A 87 6.86 20.96 -4.88
N GLY A 88 7.97 21.70 -4.97
CA GLY A 88 8.12 23.04 -4.41
C GLY A 88 8.42 23.09 -2.90
N TRP A 89 8.62 21.95 -2.25
CA TRP A 89 9.00 21.92 -0.83
C TRP A 89 10.43 22.40 -0.63
N GLY A 90 10.61 23.16 0.46
CA GLY A 90 11.90 23.55 0.98
C GLY A 90 12.16 22.93 2.35
N ARG A 91 13.13 23.50 3.05
CA ARG A 91 13.58 23.02 4.38
C ARG A 91 12.47 23.06 5.42
N ALA A 92 11.56 24.04 5.36
CA ALA A 92 10.50 24.21 6.36
C ALA A 92 9.49 23.06 6.29
N GLU A 93 9.00 22.76 5.08
CA GLU A 93 8.02 21.71 4.84
C GLU A 93 8.57 20.33 5.22
N PHE A 94 9.82 20.00 4.86
CA PHE A 94 10.46 18.74 5.26
C PHE A 94 10.66 18.63 6.78
N LYS A 95 10.98 19.73 7.46
CA LYS A 95 11.09 19.73 8.93
C LYS A 95 9.74 19.51 9.61
N GLU A 96 8.68 20.12 9.09
CA GLU A 96 7.32 19.95 9.61
C GLU A 96 6.81 18.52 9.37
N ALA A 97 6.96 18.01 8.16
CA ALA A 97 6.55 16.67 7.79
C ALA A 97 7.36 15.57 8.49
N ASN A 98 8.61 15.86 8.84
CA ASN A 98 9.52 15.01 9.61
C ASN A 98 9.68 13.59 9.06
N PHE A 99 9.77 13.44 7.74
CA PHE A 99 10.18 12.19 7.09
C PHE A 99 11.44 12.41 6.24
N ARG A 100 12.18 11.35 6.00
CA ARG A 100 13.37 11.36 5.13
C ARG A 100 13.04 10.80 3.76
N MET A 101 13.42 11.50 2.71
CA MET A 101 13.28 11.06 1.33
C MET A 101 14.63 11.16 0.63
N VAL A 102 15.11 10.01 0.16
CA VAL A 102 16.38 9.92 -0.58
C VAL A 102 16.16 10.39 -2.03
N PRO A 103 17.17 11.00 -2.69
CA PRO A 103 17.03 11.37 -4.10
C PRO A 103 16.50 10.24 -4.96
N ASN A 104 15.66 10.57 -5.95
CA ASN A 104 14.90 9.67 -6.81
C ASN A 104 13.73 8.91 -6.14
N GLY A 105 13.43 9.15 -4.86
CA GLY A 105 12.15 8.74 -4.30
C GLY A 105 11.00 9.51 -4.96
N VAL A 106 9.89 8.87 -5.24
CA VAL A 106 8.69 9.47 -5.85
C VAL A 106 7.50 9.25 -4.94
N VAL A 107 6.87 10.35 -4.52
CA VAL A 107 5.61 10.33 -3.76
C VAL A 107 4.60 11.18 -4.52
N ARG A 108 3.50 10.58 -4.97
CA ARG A 108 2.45 11.32 -5.68
C ARG A 108 1.59 12.10 -4.68
N HIS A 109 1.20 13.32 -5.03
CA HIS A 109 0.25 14.10 -4.23
C HIS A 109 -1.07 13.35 -4.05
N GLY A 110 -1.67 13.44 -2.84
CA GLY A 110 -2.81 12.62 -2.45
C GLY A 110 -2.43 11.28 -1.84
N SER A 111 -1.17 11.11 -1.40
CA SER A 111 -0.72 10.04 -0.52
C SER A 111 -0.21 10.59 0.79
N TYR A 112 -0.30 9.84 1.87
CA TYR A 112 0.17 10.26 3.19
C TYR A 112 1.47 9.55 3.57
N ILE A 113 2.42 10.33 4.07
CA ILE A 113 3.70 9.86 4.64
C ILE A 113 3.79 10.41 6.05
N ALA A 114 3.81 9.53 7.03
CA ALA A 114 3.88 9.90 8.44
C ALA A 114 5.29 10.31 8.88
N LYS A 115 5.41 10.79 10.12
CA LYS A 115 6.68 11.15 10.76
C LYS A 115 7.63 9.95 10.85
N ASN A 116 8.92 10.23 10.83
CA ASN A 116 9.99 9.24 10.96
C ASN A 116 9.99 8.14 9.88
N VAL A 117 9.20 8.28 8.83
CA VAL A 117 9.27 7.41 7.66
C VAL A 117 10.57 7.65 6.91
N VAL A 118 11.17 6.59 6.40
CA VAL A 118 12.32 6.66 5.49
C VAL A 118 11.91 6.11 4.13
N LEU A 119 11.97 6.96 3.11
CA LEU A 119 11.78 6.59 1.72
C LEU A 119 13.15 6.54 1.04
N MET A 120 13.63 5.36 0.73
CA MET A 120 14.73 5.16 -0.21
C MET A 120 14.22 5.52 -1.63
N PRO A 121 15.04 5.42 -2.69
CA PRO A 121 14.55 5.59 -4.06
C PRO A 121 13.42 4.58 -4.35
N SER A 122 12.20 4.96 -4.07
CA SER A 122 11.00 4.12 -4.05
C SER A 122 9.82 4.90 -4.62
N PHE A 123 8.68 4.24 -4.80
CA PHE A 123 7.50 4.86 -5.38
C PHE A 123 6.28 4.69 -4.45
N VAL A 124 5.63 5.81 -4.11
CA VAL A 124 4.36 5.81 -3.35
C VAL A 124 3.27 6.47 -4.18
N ASN A 125 2.23 5.72 -4.48
CA ASN A 125 1.15 6.16 -5.37
C ASN A 125 0.00 6.85 -4.61
N VAL A 126 -0.86 7.54 -5.37
CA VAL A 126 -2.01 8.31 -4.85
C VAL A 126 -2.95 7.42 -4.01
N GLY A 127 -3.46 7.97 -2.91
CA GLY A 127 -4.33 7.27 -1.96
C GLY A 127 -3.60 6.36 -0.99
N ALA A 128 -2.31 6.09 -1.20
CA ALA A 128 -1.50 5.28 -0.29
C ALA A 128 -1.30 5.99 1.06
N TYR A 129 -1.17 5.18 2.11
CA TYR A 129 -0.91 5.62 3.47
C TYR A 129 0.29 4.85 4.02
N VAL A 130 1.34 5.56 4.40
CA VAL A 130 2.54 4.98 5.04
C VAL A 130 2.68 5.57 6.43
N ASP A 131 2.54 4.72 7.44
CA ASP A 131 2.50 5.14 8.84
C ASP A 131 3.89 5.26 9.46
N GLU A 132 3.93 5.81 10.67
CA GLU A 132 5.10 6.28 11.39
C GLU A 132 6.20 5.22 11.53
N GLY A 133 7.46 5.64 11.37
CA GLY A 133 8.64 4.80 11.58
C GLY A 133 8.87 3.73 10.50
N THR A 134 8.03 3.68 9.48
CA THR A 134 8.14 2.69 8.39
C THR A 134 9.25 3.07 7.40
N MET A 135 9.96 2.05 6.90
CA MET A 135 10.90 2.18 5.79
C MET A 135 10.33 1.57 4.51
N ILE A 136 10.34 2.35 3.44
CA ILE A 136 10.12 1.87 2.06
C ILE A 136 11.47 1.88 1.37
N ASP A 137 12.02 0.69 1.17
CA ASP A 137 13.40 0.52 0.74
C ASP A 137 13.56 0.67 -0.79
N THR A 138 14.78 0.54 -1.26
CA THR A 138 15.21 0.84 -2.64
C THR A 138 14.40 0.05 -3.67
N TRP A 139 13.79 0.78 -4.61
CA TRP A 139 12.94 0.26 -5.69
C TRP A 139 11.69 -0.51 -5.22
N ALA A 140 11.33 -0.40 -3.94
CA ALA A 140 10.04 -0.86 -3.48
C ALA A 140 8.92 0.09 -3.94
N SER A 141 7.71 -0.43 -4.05
CA SER A 141 6.54 0.35 -4.43
C SER A 141 5.37 0.15 -3.46
N VAL A 142 4.67 1.25 -3.18
CA VAL A 142 3.39 1.24 -2.48
C VAL A 142 2.33 1.72 -3.46
N GLY A 143 1.49 0.81 -3.89
CA GLY A 143 0.49 1.04 -4.92
C GLY A 143 -0.67 1.93 -4.46
N SER A 144 -1.50 2.33 -5.41
CA SER A 144 -2.63 3.24 -5.13
C SER A 144 -3.53 2.70 -4.03
N CYS A 145 -3.84 3.52 -3.05
CA CYS A 145 -4.73 3.21 -1.94
C CYS A 145 -4.20 2.15 -0.95
N ALA A 146 -3.04 1.56 -1.15
CA ALA A 146 -2.45 0.61 -0.22
C ALA A 146 -2.18 1.26 1.15
N GLN A 147 -2.32 0.48 2.21
CA GLN A 147 -2.16 0.95 3.59
C GLN A 147 -1.00 0.19 4.23
N VAL A 148 0.02 0.91 4.66
CA VAL A 148 1.17 0.35 5.38
C VAL A 148 1.20 0.92 6.79
N GLY A 149 1.20 0.05 7.77
CA GLY A 149 1.19 0.37 9.20
C GLY A 149 2.52 0.91 9.71
N LYS A 150 2.60 1.02 11.05
CA LYS A 150 3.77 1.58 11.75
C LYS A 150 4.94 0.60 11.79
N ASN A 151 6.15 1.15 11.84
CA ASN A 151 7.38 0.39 12.06
C ASN A 151 7.55 -0.81 11.11
N CYS A 152 6.99 -0.72 9.91
CA CYS A 152 7.16 -1.74 8.89
C CYS A 152 8.47 -1.55 8.13
N HIS A 153 8.97 -2.63 7.57
CA HIS A 153 10.06 -2.58 6.59
C HIS A 153 9.59 -3.25 5.29
N VAL A 154 9.41 -2.46 4.26
CA VAL A 154 9.16 -2.95 2.90
C VAL A 154 10.49 -2.97 2.18
N SER A 155 11.07 -4.16 2.05
CA SER A 155 12.45 -4.35 1.57
C SER A 155 12.63 -4.06 0.08
N GLY A 156 13.88 -4.01 -0.35
CA GLY A 156 14.26 -3.62 -1.71
C GLY A 156 13.50 -4.36 -2.81
N GLY A 157 12.89 -3.59 -3.70
CA GLY A 157 12.11 -4.09 -4.84
C GLY A 157 10.86 -4.89 -4.47
N ALA A 158 10.39 -4.85 -3.22
CA ALA A 158 9.12 -5.43 -2.87
C ALA A 158 7.96 -4.54 -3.35
N GLY A 159 6.86 -5.15 -3.80
CA GLY A 159 5.67 -4.47 -4.28
C GLY A 159 4.49 -4.66 -3.33
N ILE A 160 3.91 -3.56 -2.87
CA ILE A 160 2.62 -3.54 -2.22
C ILE A 160 1.61 -3.08 -3.25
N GLY A 161 0.76 -4.00 -3.71
CA GLY A 161 -0.14 -3.77 -4.83
C GLY A 161 -1.17 -2.68 -4.55
N GLY A 162 -1.41 -1.89 -5.57
CA GLY A 162 -2.44 -0.87 -5.54
C GLY A 162 -3.75 -1.40 -6.08
N VAL A 163 -4.85 -1.08 -5.41
CA VAL A 163 -6.19 -1.40 -5.89
C VAL A 163 -7.04 -0.13 -5.93
N LEU A 164 -6.91 0.61 -7.01
CA LEU A 164 -7.78 1.73 -7.32
C LEU A 164 -8.96 1.27 -8.20
N GLU A 165 -8.67 0.44 -9.19
CA GLU A 165 -9.64 -0.22 -10.06
C GLU A 165 -9.40 -1.74 -10.04
N PRO A 166 -10.45 -2.55 -10.02
CA PRO A 166 -11.87 -2.20 -10.01
C PRO A 166 -12.29 -1.59 -8.67
N MET A 167 -13.32 -0.73 -8.72
CA MET A 167 -13.79 0.10 -7.60
C MET A 167 -14.09 -0.71 -6.33
N GLN A 168 -14.71 -1.87 -6.49
CA GLN A 168 -15.14 -2.75 -5.39
C GLN A 168 -14.00 -3.51 -4.71
N ALA A 169 -12.82 -3.60 -5.32
CA ALA A 169 -11.71 -4.32 -4.71
C ALA A 169 -11.13 -3.55 -3.51
N ASN A 170 -10.77 -4.29 -2.47
CA ASN A 170 -10.20 -3.73 -1.26
C ASN A 170 -8.73 -3.35 -1.45
N PRO A 171 -8.22 -2.33 -0.74
CA PRO A 171 -6.79 -2.00 -0.76
C PRO A 171 -5.97 -3.11 -0.09
N THR A 172 -4.74 -3.28 -0.55
CA THR A 172 -3.75 -4.11 0.14
C THR A 172 -3.35 -3.44 1.45
N ILE A 173 -3.27 -4.23 2.52
CA ILE A 173 -3.02 -3.74 3.87
C ILE A 173 -1.85 -4.52 4.49
N ILE A 174 -0.85 -3.78 4.94
CA ILE A 174 0.23 -4.28 5.77
C ILE A 174 0.02 -3.67 7.15
N GLU A 175 -0.29 -4.49 8.15
CA GLU A 175 -0.48 -4.02 9.52
C GLU A 175 0.87 -3.65 10.18
N ASP A 176 0.84 -3.17 11.42
CA ASP A 176 2.01 -2.65 12.12
C ASP A 176 3.12 -3.71 12.32
N ASN A 177 4.36 -3.27 12.45
CA ASN A 177 5.52 -4.08 12.79
C ASN A 177 5.86 -5.22 11.80
N CYS A 178 5.35 -5.17 10.57
CA CYS A 178 5.60 -6.18 9.55
C CYS A 178 6.96 -6.00 8.87
N PHE A 179 7.53 -7.13 8.46
CA PHE A 179 8.69 -7.18 7.56
C PHE A 179 8.27 -7.85 6.24
N ILE A 180 8.43 -7.13 5.14
CA ILE A 180 8.17 -7.65 3.79
C ILE A 180 9.50 -7.84 3.08
N GLY A 181 9.88 -9.08 2.85
CA GLY A 181 11.16 -9.46 2.26
C GLY A 181 11.34 -8.95 0.83
N ALA A 182 12.60 -8.79 0.43
CA ALA A 182 12.96 -8.26 -0.88
C ALA A 182 12.29 -9.03 -2.04
N ARG A 183 11.84 -8.28 -3.08
CA ARG A 183 11.20 -8.85 -4.27
C ARG A 183 9.94 -9.65 -4.00
N SER A 184 9.29 -9.48 -2.84
CA SER A 184 7.95 -10.03 -2.58
C SER A 184 6.88 -9.13 -3.16
N GLU A 185 5.75 -9.72 -3.56
CA GLU A 185 4.58 -9.00 -4.06
C GLU A 185 3.35 -9.36 -3.22
N ILE A 186 2.76 -8.38 -2.55
CA ILE A 186 1.52 -8.52 -1.79
C ILE A 186 0.47 -7.66 -2.47
N VAL A 187 -0.51 -8.28 -3.09
CA VAL A 187 -1.41 -7.61 -4.03
C VAL A 187 -2.89 -7.96 -3.80
N GLU A 188 -3.79 -7.36 -4.58
CA GLU A 188 -5.22 -7.71 -4.67
C GLU A 188 -5.98 -7.62 -3.34
N GLY A 189 -5.63 -6.67 -2.48
CA GLY A 189 -6.34 -6.46 -1.21
C GLY A 189 -6.03 -7.50 -0.13
N VAL A 190 -4.93 -8.21 -0.24
CA VAL A 190 -4.43 -9.10 0.81
C VAL A 190 -4.11 -8.28 2.06
N ILE A 191 -4.44 -8.84 3.23
CA ILE A 191 -4.12 -8.26 4.54
C ILE A 191 -2.99 -9.07 5.17
N VAL A 192 -1.87 -8.40 5.48
CA VAL A 192 -0.79 -9.00 6.27
C VAL A 192 -0.94 -8.54 7.71
N GLY A 193 -1.23 -9.47 8.60
CA GLY A 193 -1.47 -9.21 10.02
C GLY A 193 -0.21 -8.75 10.75
N GLU A 194 -0.42 -7.99 11.82
CA GLU A 194 0.60 -7.35 12.63
C GLU A 194 1.78 -8.27 12.97
N GLY A 195 3.00 -7.72 12.96
CA GLY A 195 4.21 -8.42 13.36
C GLY A 195 4.66 -9.54 12.43
N SER A 196 3.97 -9.78 11.32
CA SER A 196 4.32 -10.85 10.39
C SER A 196 5.64 -10.61 9.66
N VAL A 197 6.32 -11.70 9.35
CA VAL A 197 7.57 -11.73 8.59
C VAL A 197 7.34 -12.47 7.30
N ILE A 198 7.38 -11.77 6.20
CA ILE A 198 7.32 -12.33 4.85
C ILE A 198 8.74 -12.45 4.33
N SER A 199 9.18 -13.66 4.00
CA SER A 199 10.49 -13.92 3.40
C SER A 199 10.62 -13.24 2.03
N MET A 200 11.84 -13.17 1.52
CA MET A 200 12.07 -12.70 0.15
C MET A 200 11.39 -13.61 -0.89
N GLY A 201 10.92 -13.01 -1.98
CA GLY A 201 10.36 -13.76 -3.12
C GLY A 201 9.01 -14.44 -2.84
N VAL A 202 8.21 -13.93 -1.91
CA VAL A 202 6.86 -14.42 -1.63
C VAL A 202 5.84 -13.61 -2.43
N PHE A 203 4.99 -14.28 -3.20
CA PHE A 203 3.96 -13.67 -4.05
C PHE A 203 2.57 -14.03 -3.55
N ILE A 204 1.79 -13.06 -3.08
CA ILE A 204 0.47 -13.31 -2.50
C ILE A 204 -0.58 -12.38 -3.12
N GLY A 205 -1.52 -12.98 -3.83
CA GLY A 205 -2.77 -12.38 -4.27
C GLY A 205 -3.97 -13.09 -3.63
N GLN A 206 -5.19 -12.67 -3.97
CA GLN A 206 -6.43 -13.23 -3.40
C GLN A 206 -6.61 -14.72 -3.68
N SER A 207 -6.08 -15.23 -4.78
CA SER A 207 -6.18 -16.64 -5.17
C SER A 207 -4.98 -17.48 -4.71
N THR A 208 -3.94 -16.87 -4.14
CA THR A 208 -2.76 -17.60 -3.67
C THR A 208 -3.11 -18.45 -2.47
N LYS A 209 -2.81 -19.75 -2.54
CA LYS A 209 -2.94 -20.64 -1.40
C LYS A 209 -1.87 -20.31 -0.36
N ILE A 210 -2.31 -20.08 0.87
CA ILE A 210 -1.45 -19.87 2.02
C ILE A 210 -1.64 -21.08 2.93
N ILE A 211 -0.60 -21.90 3.05
CA ILE A 211 -0.65 -23.17 3.77
C ILE A 211 -0.01 -22.99 5.14
N ASN A 212 -0.74 -23.30 6.19
CA ASN A 212 -0.15 -23.44 7.51
C ASN A 212 0.53 -24.82 7.60
N ARG A 213 1.86 -24.84 7.73
CA ARG A 213 2.67 -26.07 7.72
C ARG A 213 2.38 -27.00 8.92
N GLU A 214 2.00 -26.40 10.06
CA GLU A 214 1.73 -27.18 11.28
C GLU A 214 0.35 -27.82 11.26
N THR A 215 -0.67 -27.11 10.78
CA THR A 215 -2.06 -27.56 10.81
C THR A 215 -2.55 -28.16 9.50
N GLY A 216 -1.85 -27.89 8.39
CA GLY A 216 -2.30 -28.23 7.04
C GLY A 216 -3.45 -27.35 6.52
N GLU A 217 -3.90 -26.36 7.28
CA GLU A 217 -4.96 -25.44 6.89
C GLU A 217 -4.55 -24.59 5.69
N THR A 218 -5.48 -24.42 4.76
CA THR A 218 -5.33 -23.53 3.60
C THR A 218 -6.19 -22.29 3.80
N ILE A 219 -5.57 -21.12 3.78
CA ILE A 219 -6.25 -19.83 3.87
C ILE A 219 -5.95 -18.96 2.64
N TYR A 220 -6.75 -17.90 2.44
CA TYR A 220 -6.66 -16.99 1.30
C TYR A 220 -6.82 -15.55 1.75
N GLY A 221 -6.20 -14.63 1.03
CA GLY A 221 -6.40 -13.19 1.16
C GLY A 221 -5.96 -12.56 2.47
N LYS A 222 -5.49 -13.34 3.44
CA LYS A 222 -5.05 -12.84 4.75
C LYS A 222 -3.93 -13.70 5.33
N ILE A 223 -2.89 -13.03 5.84
CA ILE A 223 -1.86 -13.63 6.69
C ILE A 223 -2.23 -13.32 8.15
N PRO A 224 -2.36 -14.32 9.03
CA PRO A 224 -2.59 -14.10 10.45
C PRO A 224 -1.45 -13.30 11.10
N PRO A 225 -1.70 -12.54 12.18
CA PRO A 225 -0.66 -11.81 12.88
C PRO A 225 0.50 -12.71 13.32
N TYR A 226 1.71 -12.14 13.35
CA TYR A 226 2.94 -12.78 13.81
C TYR A 226 3.34 -14.05 13.06
N SER A 227 2.83 -14.25 11.85
CA SER A 227 3.18 -15.38 10.98
C SER A 227 4.54 -15.18 10.32
N VAL A 228 5.32 -16.24 10.22
CA VAL A 228 6.54 -16.31 9.40
C VAL A 228 6.22 -17.07 8.13
N VAL A 229 6.35 -16.41 6.99
CA VAL A 229 5.87 -16.89 5.68
C VAL A 229 7.04 -17.02 4.71
N VAL A 230 7.13 -18.16 4.05
CA VAL A 230 8.14 -18.44 3.03
C VAL A 230 7.50 -18.89 1.72
N PRO A 231 8.21 -18.82 0.57
CA PRO A 231 7.71 -19.39 -0.67
C PRO A 231 7.68 -20.91 -0.59
N GLY A 232 6.70 -21.54 -1.21
CA GLY A 232 6.57 -22.98 -1.25
C GLY A 232 5.97 -23.48 -2.57
N SER A 233 5.84 -24.79 -2.69
CA SER A 233 5.22 -25.45 -3.83
C SER A 233 4.33 -26.58 -3.35
N LEU A 234 3.13 -26.69 -3.89
CA LEU A 234 2.22 -27.80 -3.69
C LEU A 234 2.42 -28.80 -4.84
N PRO A 235 2.69 -30.08 -4.56
CA PRO A 235 2.77 -31.09 -5.60
C PRO A 235 1.41 -31.27 -6.29
N ASP A 236 1.43 -31.70 -7.53
CA ASP A 236 0.20 -32.11 -8.21
C ASP A 236 -0.39 -33.34 -7.51
N GLN A 237 -1.68 -33.29 -7.20
CA GLN A 237 -2.38 -34.39 -6.47
C GLN A 237 -2.35 -35.70 -7.20
N ASN A 238 -2.27 -35.71 -8.53
CA ASN A 238 -2.21 -36.91 -9.35
C ASN A 238 -0.79 -37.31 -9.72
N GLY A 239 0.22 -36.52 -9.32
CA GLY A 239 1.64 -36.75 -9.62
C GLY A 239 2.02 -36.69 -11.10
N LYS A 240 1.16 -36.11 -11.93
CA LYS A 240 1.36 -36.02 -13.40
C LYS A 240 1.67 -34.63 -13.92
N GLY A 241 1.38 -33.61 -13.12
CA GLY A 241 1.59 -32.20 -13.47
C GLY A 241 2.70 -31.55 -12.68
N PRO A 242 3.08 -30.30 -13.02
CA PRO A 242 4.02 -29.52 -12.23
C PRO A 242 3.40 -29.13 -10.88
N GLY A 243 4.24 -28.96 -9.86
CA GLY A 243 3.83 -28.34 -8.62
C GLY A 243 3.41 -26.90 -8.84
N LEU A 244 2.46 -26.41 -8.06
CA LEU A 244 1.98 -25.03 -8.10
C LEU A 244 2.55 -24.24 -6.92
N TYR A 245 2.86 -22.96 -7.17
CA TYR A 245 3.30 -22.04 -6.14
C TYR A 245 2.26 -21.91 -5.02
N CYS A 246 2.74 -21.82 -3.78
CA CYS A 246 1.97 -21.41 -2.61
C CYS A 246 2.83 -20.59 -1.66
N ALA A 247 2.21 -19.83 -0.78
CA ALA A 247 2.87 -19.28 0.40
C ALA A 247 2.73 -20.27 1.56
N VAL A 248 3.75 -20.38 2.40
CA VAL A 248 3.74 -21.32 3.53
C VAL A 248 4.00 -20.58 4.83
N ILE A 249 3.07 -20.64 5.76
CA ILE A 249 3.30 -20.23 7.15
C ILE A 249 4.08 -21.37 7.80
N VAL A 250 5.37 -21.13 8.08
CA VAL A 250 6.25 -22.15 8.69
C VAL A 250 6.15 -22.16 10.20
N LYS A 251 5.82 -21.03 10.80
CA LYS A 251 5.58 -20.87 12.24
C LYS A 251 4.80 -19.58 12.53
N THR A 252 4.17 -19.56 13.69
CA THR A 252 3.61 -18.34 14.28
C THR A 252 4.34 -18.06 15.58
N VAL A 253 4.78 -16.83 15.79
CA VAL A 253 5.51 -16.40 16.98
C VAL A 253 4.66 -15.44 17.81
N ASP A 254 5.01 -15.25 19.08
CA ASP A 254 4.40 -14.20 19.90
C ASP A 254 5.12 -12.85 19.74
N GLU A 255 4.50 -11.78 20.19
CA GLU A 255 5.04 -10.43 20.14
C GLU A 255 6.42 -10.32 20.82
N LYS A 256 6.62 -11.02 21.94
CA LYS A 256 7.87 -11.03 22.70
C LYS A 256 9.00 -11.70 21.89
N THR A 257 8.72 -12.81 21.25
CA THR A 257 9.66 -13.52 20.36
C THR A 257 9.97 -12.64 19.15
N ARG A 258 8.93 -12.05 18.52
CA ARG A 258 9.10 -11.17 17.36
C ARG A 258 10.00 -9.97 17.67
N SER A 259 9.87 -9.37 18.84
CA SER A 259 10.66 -8.19 19.24
C SER A 259 12.11 -8.49 19.61
N LYS A 260 12.43 -9.73 19.99
CA LYS A 260 13.76 -10.14 20.47
C LYS A 260 14.57 -10.94 19.47
N THR A 261 13.91 -11.56 18.48
CA THR A 261 14.55 -12.44 17.50
C THR A 261 14.81 -11.69 16.21
N SER A 262 16.03 -11.82 15.67
CA SER A 262 16.34 -11.21 14.37
C SER A 262 15.48 -11.80 13.25
N ILE A 263 15.24 -11.03 12.20
CA ILE A 263 14.48 -11.50 11.02
C ILE A 263 15.12 -12.76 10.44
N ASN A 264 16.45 -12.79 10.36
CA ASN A 264 17.17 -13.94 9.81
C ASN A 264 16.98 -15.21 10.67
N ASP A 265 16.95 -15.07 12.00
CA ASP A 265 16.72 -16.21 12.89
C ASP A 265 15.27 -16.70 12.85
N LEU A 266 14.32 -15.76 12.67
CA LEU A 266 12.91 -16.15 12.45
C LEU A 266 12.69 -16.93 11.15
N LEU A 267 13.49 -16.66 10.11
CA LEU A 267 13.41 -17.32 8.81
C LEU A 267 14.19 -18.65 8.74
N ARG A 268 14.95 -18.99 9.77
CA ARG A 268 15.58 -20.32 9.89
C ARG A 268 14.60 -21.32 10.47
N ASP A 269 14.72 -22.59 10.02
CA ASP A 269 13.97 -23.75 10.55
C ASP A 269 14.39 -24.12 11.97
#